data_e82ca31950442c3122fe61f2b7e87c3b
#
_entry.id   e82ca31950442c3122fe61f2b7e87c3b
#
_cell.length_a   1.000
_cell.length_b   1.000
_cell.length_c   1.000
_cell.angle_alpha   90.00
_cell.angle_beta   90.00
_cell.angle_gamma   90.00
#
_symmetry.space_group_name_H-M   'P 1'
#
loop_
_entity.id
_entity.type
_entity.pdbx_description
1 polymer ?
#
loop_
_entity_poly.entity_id
_entity_poly.type
_entity_poly.pdbx_seq_one_letter_code
_entity_poly.pdbx_strand_id
1 'polypeptide(L)'
;MDCRRKSLRLIATLCALSAMLPGPLQAAAPPSRYTFSWPLGSEAPLPRGGTTRGPAVTLDSAPGEAWQGLHEAYVPAFERDRRAIQAMAGTYRVMFDFIEVASFQTDAQRQRPYQSWGTEKVYVDSDDGRHISLVHVLEMRVLGEDGKPSEAIVTRHWRQDWRYEPHQLIEYEGGERWHKRALSPLQVRGQWSQTVYQVDDSPRYAGLGRWEHTGSFSTWVSGETARPLPRREWSVRQDYRLLLGTNRHTIVPGGWLQEENNLKATAPGSLLPYVAREYGVARYERIKDGDFAAADRYYESTRRFWSEVMASWELVWGNHDDVQLQVAVDQSGAYATLFELADRYAAGELPLGDARLAIRAALESLGVSFR
;
A
#
# COMPACT_ATOMS: atom_id res chain seq x y z
N MET A 1 63.73 -31.89 87.98
CA MET A 1 62.96 -33.05 88.47
C MET A 1 61.64 -33.05 87.76
N ASP A 2 61.57 -34.01 87.09
CA ASP A 2 60.54 -34.92 86.64
C ASP A 2 59.82 -34.59 85.35
N CYS A 3 60.14 -35.39 84.48
CA CYS A 3 59.70 -35.71 83.15
C CYS A 3 58.31 -36.33 83.15
N ARG A 4 57.41 -35.93 82.38
CA ARG A 4 56.35 -36.84 81.83
C ARG A 4 55.92 -36.46 80.46
N ARG A 5 56.24 -37.33 79.53
CA ARG A 5 55.75 -37.36 78.13
C ARG A 5 54.20 -37.47 78.07
N LYS A 6 53.60 -36.69 77.26
CA LYS A 6 52.27 -36.97 76.74
C LYS A 6 52.27 -36.99 75.22
N SER A 7 51.92 -38.12 74.71
CA SER A 7 51.80 -38.53 73.32
C SER A 7 50.76 -37.69 72.59
N LEU A 8 51.19 -37.07 71.52
CA LEU A 8 50.31 -36.36 70.59
C LEU A 8 49.68 -37.40 69.63
N ARG A 9 48.40 -37.60 69.73
CA ARG A 9 47.66 -38.33 68.69
C ARG A 9 47.32 -37.35 67.59
N LEU A 10 47.89 -37.54 66.39
CA LEU A 10 47.59 -36.82 65.19
C LEU A 10 46.26 -37.36 64.60
N ILE A 11 45.19 -36.57 64.66
CA ILE A 11 43.95 -36.84 63.94
C ILE A 11 44.08 -36.16 62.60
N ALA A 12 44.29 -36.94 61.53
CA ALA A 12 44.26 -36.46 60.16
C ALA A 12 42.80 -36.24 59.73
N THR A 13 42.37 -35.04 59.76
CA THR A 13 41.06 -34.66 59.14
C THR A 13 41.26 -34.50 57.63
N LEU A 14 40.74 -35.47 56.88
CA LEU A 14 40.69 -35.44 55.44
C LEU A 14 39.63 -34.38 55.04
N CYS A 15 40.04 -33.17 54.67
CA CYS A 15 39.18 -32.22 53.97
C CYS A 15 38.99 -32.67 52.49
N ALA A 16 37.84 -33.28 52.20
CA ALA A 16 37.42 -33.54 50.83
C ALA A 16 37.11 -32.20 50.17
N LEU A 17 38.04 -31.64 49.38
CA LEU A 17 37.78 -30.54 48.46
C LEU A 17 36.95 -31.11 47.33
N SER A 18 35.64 -30.95 47.39
CA SER A 18 34.74 -31.15 46.24
C SER A 18 35.06 -30.07 45.22
N ALA A 19 35.82 -30.40 44.17
CA ALA A 19 36.00 -29.57 43.00
C ALA A 19 34.63 -29.38 42.34
N MET A 20 33.98 -28.26 42.56
CA MET A 20 32.87 -27.81 41.74
C MET A 20 33.41 -27.56 40.33
N LEU A 21 33.21 -28.53 39.44
CA LEU A 21 33.38 -28.29 38.02
C LEU A 21 32.41 -27.14 37.62
N PRO A 22 32.89 -26.09 36.98
CA PRO A 22 31.98 -25.07 36.47
C PRO A 22 31.06 -25.75 35.46
N GLY A 23 29.73 -25.69 35.73
CA GLY A 23 28.73 -26.14 34.80
C GLY A 23 28.94 -25.41 33.44
N PRO A 24 28.50 -26.00 32.34
CA PRO A 24 28.67 -25.37 31.04
C PRO A 24 28.08 -23.94 31.10
N LEU A 25 28.93 -22.94 30.86
CA LEU A 25 28.48 -21.56 30.68
C LEU A 25 27.45 -21.58 29.54
N GLN A 26 26.19 -21.46 29.91
CA GLN A 26 25.13 -21.32 28.95
C GLN A 26 25.39 -19.99 28.22
N ALA A 27 25.84 -20.08 26.98
CA ALA A 27 26.09 -18.89 26.16
C ALA A 27 24.81 -18.05 26.18
N ALA A 28 24.93 -16.79 26.58
CA ALA A 28 23.79 -15.87 26.53
C ALA A 28 23.23 -15.87 25.11
N ALA A 29 21.91 -16.01 25.00
CA ALA A 29 21.26 -15.93 23.70
C ALA A 29 21.69 -14.63 23.00
N PRO A 30 22.03 -14.69 21.71
CA PRO A 30 22.42 -13.47 20.99
C PRO A 30 21.31 -12.43 21.13
N PRO A 31 21.65 -11.13 21.23
CA PRO A 31 20.66 -10.09 21.39
C PRO A 31 19.68 -10.11 20.22
N SER A 32 18.40 -9.97 20.52
CA SER A 32 17.36 -9.91 19.51
C SER A 32 17.65 -8.77 18.54
N ARG A 33 17.56 -9.06 17.24
CA ARG A 33 17.68 -8.07 16.17
C ARG A 33 16.28 -7.61 15.77
N TYR A 34 16.18 -6.33 15.42
CA TYR A 34 14.93 -5.71 15.01
C TYR A 34 15.14 -4.88 13.75
N THR A 35 14.11 -4.82 12.90
CA THR A 35 13.94 -3.76 11.92
C THR A 35 12.65 -3.01 12.25
N PHE A 36 12.73 -1.70 12.45
CA PHE A 36 11.66 -0.90 13.04
C PHE A 36 11.20 -1.52 14.37
N SER A 37 10.04 -2.16 14.40
CA SER A 37 9.49 -2.79 15.60
C SER A 37 9.36 -4.32 15.48
N TRP A 38 9.85 -4.91 14.39
CA TRP A 38 9.74 -6.35 14.17
C TRP A 38 11.06 -7.09 14.44
N PRO A 39 11.04 -8.16 15.24
CA PRO A 39 12.25 -8.93 15.51
C PRO A 39 12.74 -9.67 14.26
N LEU A 40 14.05 -9.68 14.04
CA LEU A 40 14.72 -10.49 13.03
C LEU A 40 15.40 -11.68 13.71
N GLY A 41 15.08 -12.87 13.27
CA GLY A 41 15.67 -14.10 13.78
C GLY A 41 15.00 -15.31 13.12
N SER A 42 15.65 -16.48 13.20
CA SER A 42 15.13 -17.72 12.64
C SER A 42 13.80 -18.17 13.28
N GLU A 43 13.54 -17.72 14.50
CA GLU A 43 12.34 -18.06 15.27
C GLU A 43 11.25 -16.99 15.17
N ALA A 44 11.52 -15.85 14.52
CA ALA A 44 10.52 -14.81 14.35
C ALA A 44 9.45 -15.27 13.36
N PRO A 45 8.15 -15.08 13.65
CA PRO A 45 7.09 -15.41 12.70
C PRO A 45 7.29 -14.65 11.40
N LEU A 46 7.11 -15.34 10.28
CA LEU A 46 7.19 -14.69 8.95
C LEU A 46 6.11 -13.61 8.81
N PRO A 47 6.36 -12.58 7.99
CA PRO A 47 5.32 -11.62 7.63
C PRO A 47 4.06 -12.30 7.07
N ARG A 48 2.92 -11.64 7.19
CA ARG A 48 1.69 -12.00 6.46
C ARG A 48 1.81 -11.54 5.01
N GLY A 49 1.05 -12.13 4.11
CA GLY A 49 0.95 -11.71 2.71
C GLY A 49 1.66 -12.63 1.75
N GLY A 50 2.01 -12.13 0.59
CA GLY A 50 2.47 -12.90 -0.58
C GLY A 50 3.58 -13.89 -0.30
N THR A 51 3.19 -15.15 -0.15
CA THR A 51 4.10 -16.29 0.07
C THR A 51 4.55 -16.93 -1.25
N THR A 52 3.93 -16.56 -2.36
CA THR A 52 4.29 -17.02 -3.70
C THR A 52 5.58 -16.38 -4.16
N ARG A 53 6.25 -17.02 -5.11
CA ARG A 53 7.45 -16.48 -5.76
C ARG A 53 7.14 -16.19 -7.21
N GLY A 54 7.58 -15.03 -7.69
CA GLY A 54 7.59 -14.70 -9.12
C GLY A 54 8.92 -15.02 -9.76
N PRO A 55 8.99 -15.05 -11.11
CA PRO A 55 10.24 -15.12 -11.83
C PRO A 55 11.14 -13.92 -11.50
N ALA A 56 12.44 -14.13 -11.61
CA ALA A 56 13.40 -13.05 -11.42
C ALA A 56 13.19 -11.98 -12.50
N VAL A 57 13.32 -10.72 -12.12
CA VAL A 57 13.28 -9.56 -13.02
C VAL A 57 14.60 -8.79 -12.91
N THR A 58 15.02 -8.19 -14.00
CA THR A 58 16.17 -7.28 -14.01
C THR A 58 15.69 -5.87 -13.65
N LEU A 59 16.23 -5.31 -12.57
CA LEU A 59 15.91 -3.96 -12.17
C LEU A 59 16.79 -2.96 -12.90
N ASP A 60 16.20 -1.81 -13.23
CA ASP A 60 16.90 -0.68 -13.81
C ASP A 60 16.98 0.46 -12.78
N SER A 61 18.11 0.53 -12.09
CA SER A 61 18.39 1.58 -11.11
C SER A 61 18.97 2.86 -11.73
N ALA A 62 19.24 2.86 -13.04
CA ALA A 62 19.78 4.05 -13.72
C ALA A 62 18.73 5.18 -13.74
N PRO A 63 19.16 6.45 -13.76
CA PRO A 63 18.25 7.58 -13.93
C PRO A 63 17.45 7.45 -15.23
N GLY A 64 16.14 7.26 -15.14
CA GLY A 64 15.25 7.22 -16.31
C GLY A 64 15.04 8.61 -16.92
N GLU A 65 14.57 8.65 -18.18
CA GLU A 65 14.30 9.92 -18.89
C GLU A 65 13.34 10.82 -18.12
N ALA A 66 12.27 10.25 -17.57
CA ALA A 66 11.29 11.00 -16.78
C ALA A 66 11.93 11.66 -15.55
N TRP A 67 12.81 10.94 -14.84
CA TRP A 67 13.54 11.50 -13.71
C TRP A 67 14.53 12.59 -14.16
N GLN A 68 15.24 12.40 -15.27
CA GLN A 68 16.16 13.39 -15.84
C GLN A 68 15.40 14.68 -16.21
N GLY A 69 14.19 14.55 -16.82
CA GLY A 69 13.34 15.67 -17.17
C GLY A 69 12.90 16.53 -15.98
N LEU A 70 12.88 15.97 -14.76
CA LEU A 70 12.61 16.75 -13.54
C LEU A 70 13.76 17.68 -13.14
N HIS A 71 14.97 17.41 -13.62
CA HIS A 71 16.18 18.13 -13.28
C HIS A 71 16.63 19.11 -14.39
N GLU A 72 15.87 19.25 -15.45
CA GLU A 72 16.11 20.25 -16.46
C GLU A 72 16.06 21.68 -15.89
N ALA A 73 16.93 22.54 -16.37
CA ALA A 73 16.95 23.93 -15.94
C ALA A 73 15.68 24.68 -16.41
N TYR A 74 15.25 25.63 -15.59
CA TYR A 74 14.16 26.57 -15.92
C TYR A 74 12.78 25.94 -16.14
N VAL A 75 12.53 24.70 -15.72
CA VAL A 75 11.18 24.10 -15.75
C VAL A 75 10.30 24.83 -14.72
N PRO A 76 9.14 25.40 -15.12
CA PRO A 76 8.20 26.01 -14.18
C PRO A 76 7.71 24.99 -13.14
N ALA A 77 7.41 25.44 -11.92
CA ALA A 77 7.00 24.54 -10.82
C ALA A 77 5.81 23.67 -11.21
N PHE A 78 4.75 24.22 -11.75
CA PHE A 78 3.57 23.48 -12.23
C PHE A 78 3.93 22.38 -13.23
N GLU A 79 4.78 22.67 -14.21
CA GLU A 79 5.20 21.69 -15.20
C GLU A 79 6.11 20.61 -14.58
N ARG A 80 6.91 20.97 -13.60
CA ARG A 80 7.74 20.01 -12.88
C ARG A 80 6.88 19.08 -12.03
N ASP A 81 5.81 19.58 -11.39
CA ASP A 81 4.81 18.77 -10.70
C ASP A 81 4.18 17.74 -11.64
N ARG A 82 3.72 18.20 -12.84
CA ARG A 82 3.16 17.31 -13.86
C ARG A 82 4.12 16.21 -14.27
N ARG A 83 5.37 16.58 -14.55
CA ARG A 83 6.42 15.61 -14.92
C ARG A 83 6.69 14.62 -13.78
N ALA A 84 6.61 15.04 -12.51
CA ALA A 84 6.77 14.15 -11.38
C ALA A 84 5.62 13.13 -11.29
N ILE A 85 4.37 13.54 -11.57
CA ILE A 85 3.23 12.64 -11.63
C ILE A 85 3.40 11.66 -12.80
N GLN A 86 3.73 12.14 -13.98
CA GLN A 86 3.94 11.32 -15.18
C GLN A 86 5.12 10.33 -15.00
N ALA A 87 6.15 10.69 -14.21
CA ALA A 87 7.29 9.82 -13.92
C ALA A 87 6.91 8.57 -13.09
N MET A 88 5.71 8.50 -12.53
CA MET A 88 5.19 7.30 -11.90
C MET A 88 4.67 6.26 -12.89
N ALA A 89 4.49 6.61 -14.18
CA ALA A 89 4.16 5.66 -15.22
C ALA A 89 5.38 4.81 -15.61
N GLY A 90 5.14 3.56 -15.99
CA GLY A 90 6.20 2.62 -16.37
C GLY A 90 5.95 1.20 -15.92
N THR A 91 6.99 0.37 -15.99
CA THR A 91 6.95 -1.06 -15.61
C THR A 91 7.78 -1.29 -14.36
N TYR A 92 7.18 -1.92 -13.36
CA TYR A 92 7.76 -2.01 -12.03
C TYR A 92 7.64 -3.40 -11.41
N ARG A 93 8.66 -3.75 -10.63
CA ARG A 93 8.50 -4.64 -9.50
C ARG A 93 8.04 -3.79 -8.31
N VAL A 94 6.95 -4.18 -7.70
CA VAL A 94 6.40 -3.48 -6.53
C VAL A 94 6.52 -4.37 -5.30
N MET A 95 7.03 -3.80 -4.21
CA MET A 95 7.03 -4.41 -2.88
C MET A 95 6.16 -3.55 -1.96
N PHE A 96 5.22 -4.20 -1.28
CA PHE A 96 4.32 -3.58 -0.31
C PHE A 96 4.70 -4.07 1.08
N ASP A 97 5.19 -3.17 1.91
CA ASP A 97 5.63 -3.45 3.28
C ASP A 97 4.83 -2.61 4.27
N PHE A 98 4.16 -3.24 5.24
CA PHE A 98 3.41 -2.56 6.29
C PHE A 98 3.76 -3.13 7.64
N ILE A 99 4.09 -2.25 8.60
CA ILE A 99 4.50 -2.63 9.93
C ILE A 99 3.89 -1.72 10.99
N GLU A 100 3.33 -2.29 12.06
CA GLU A 100 2.98 -1.51 13.24
C GLU A 100 4.24 -1.13 14.01
N VAL A 101 4.50 0.17 14.10
CA VAL A 101 5.68 0.73 14.78
C VAL A 101 5.40 1.11 16.22
N ALA A 102 4.14 1.30 16.60
CA ALA A 102 3.71 1.55 17.97
C ALA A 102 2.31 0.97 18.21
N SER A 103 2.10 0.36 19.37
CA SER A 103 0.78 0.02 19.90
C SER A 103 0.43 1.01 21.01
N PHE A 104 -0.85 1.41 21.06
CA PHE A 104 -1.40 2.29 22.10
C PHE A 104 -2.30 1.53 23.08
N GLN A 105 -2.41 0.21 22.93
CA GLN A 105 -3.16 -0.67 23.81
C GLN A 105 -2.21 -1.37 24.80
N THR A 106 -2.61 -1.47 26.07
CA THR A 106 -1.75 -1.98 27.16
C THR A 106 -1.37 -3.43 27.00
N ASP A 107 -2.27 -4.27 26.49
CA ASP A 107 -2.08 -5.72 26.38
C ASP A 107 -2.02 -6.21 24.93
N ALA A 108 -1.73 -5.32 24.00
CA ALA A 108 -1.71 -5.65 22.59
C ALA A 108 -0.53 -6.56 22.24
N GLN A 109 -0.85 -7.70 21.65
CA GLN A 109 0.18 -8.50 20.99
C GLN A 109 0.66 -7.78 19.72
N ARG A 110 1.96 -7.79 19.53
CA ARG A 110 2.58 -7.23 18.32
C ARG A 110 2.06 -7.95 17.08
N GLN A 111 1.50 -7.20 16.18
CA GLN A 111 0.99 -7.75 14.92
C GLN A 111 2.14 -8.07 13.97
N ARG A 112 1.99 -9.17 13.22
CA ARG A 112 2.94 -9.55 12.18
C ARG A 112 2.92 -8.51 11.05
N PRO A 113 4.08 -8.09 10.53
CA PRO A 113 4.13 -7.24 9.36
C PRO A 113 3.38 -7.88 8.19
N TYR A 114 2.92 -7.04 7.28
CA TYR A 114 2.39 -7.50 6.01
C TYR A 114 3.40 -7.19 4.91
N GLN A 115 3.72 -8.21 4.10
CA GLN A 115 4.53 -8.06 2.90
C GLN A 115 3.81 -8.70 1.72
N SER A 116 3.81 -8.02 0.59
CA SER A 116 3.41 -8.60 -0.68
C SER A 116 4.22 -8.00 -1.81
N TRP A 117 4.14 -8.60 -2.98
CA TRP A 117 4.86 -8.15 -4.15
C TRP A 117 3.96 -8.27 -5.38
N GLY A 118 4.36 -7.59 -6.45
CA GLY A 118 3.75 -7.71 -7.76
C GLY A 118 4.71 -7.22 -8.84
N THR A 119 4.41 -7.57 -10.07
CA THR A 119 4.89 -6.87 -11.26
C THR A 119 3.72 -6.09 -11.83
N GLU A 120 3.93 -4.82 -12.09
CA GLU A 120 2.87 -3.87 -12.37
C GLU A 120 3.28 -2.93 -13.49
N LYS A 121 2.36 -2.64 -14.40
CA LYS A 121 2.50 -1.58 -15.39
C LYS A 121 1.55 -0.45 -15.07
N VAL A 122 2.09 0.76 -15.02
CA VAL A 122 1.34 1.99 -14.74
C VAL A 122 1.21 2.78 -16.02
N TYR A 123 -0.02 3.07 -16.40
CA TYR A 123 -0.36 3.81 -17.62
C TYR A 123 -0.80 5.23 -17.26
N VAL A 124 -0.39 6.21 -18.06
CA VAL A 124 -1.08 7.51 -18.09
C VAL A 124 -2.35 7.31 -18.93
N ASP A 125 -3.49 7.21 -18.26
CA ASP A 125 -4.78 6.96 -18.92
C ASP A 125 -5.34 8.24 -19.53
N SER A 126 -5.21 9.36 -18.84
CA SER A 126 -5.57 10.68 -19.32
C SER A 126 -4.67 11.77 -18.74
N ASP A 127 -4.46 12.84 -19.53
CA ASP A 127 -3.74 14.05 -19.11
C ASP A 127 -4.29 15.25 -19.88
N ASP A 128 -4.98 16.14 -19.20
CA ASP A 128 -5.46 17.42 -19.77
C ASP A 128 -4.63 18.63 -19.30
N GLY A 129 -3.50 18.36 -18.63
CA GLY A 129 -2.61 19.37 -18.05
C GLY A 129 -2.91 19.68 -16.59
N ARG A 130 -4.15 19.68 -16.15
CA ARG A 130 -4.56 19.94 -14.75
C ARG A 130 -5.19 18.72 -14.07
N HIS A 131 -5.49 17.70 -14.83
CA HIS A 131 -5.92 16.39 -14.37
C HIS A 131 -5.09 15.32 -15.07
N ILE A 132 -4.49 14.43 -14.28
CA ILE A 132 -3.73 13.30 -14.75
C ILE A 132 -4.26 12.05 -14.04
N SER A 133 -4.65 11.04 -14.81
CA SER A 133 -5.10 9.75 -14.30
C SER A 133 -4.05 8.70 -14.59
N LEU A 134 -3.66 7.94 -13.56
CA LEU A 134 -2.74 6.82 -13.65
C LEU A 134 -3.47 5.52 -13.30
N VAL A 135 -3.49 4.59 -14.25
CA VAL A 135 -4.08 3.26 -14.06
C VAL A 135 -2.99 2.23 -13.86
N HIS A 136 -3.14 1.45 -12.81
CA HIS A 136 -2.23 0.39 -12.41
C HIS A 136 -2.79 -0.96 -12.82
N VAL A 137 -2.02 -1.74 -13.59
CA VAL A 137 -2.38 -3.09 -14.03
C VAL A 137 -1.30 -4.06 -13.59
N LEU A 138 -1.69 -5.04 -12.77
CA LEU A 138 -0.82 -6.15 -12.41
C LEU A 138 -0.69 -7.10 -13.60
N GLU A 139 0.53 -7.49 -13.92
CA GLU A 139 0.82 -8.68 -14.72
C GLU A 139 1.79 -9.54 -13.93
N MET A 140 1.27 -10.59 -13.34
CA MET A 140 2.03 -11.46 -12.45
C MET A 140 2.16 -12.85 -13.05
N ARG A 141 3.33 -13.47 -12.81
CA ARG A 141 3.57 -14.88 -13.05
C ARG A 141 4.07 -15.50 -11.76
N VAL A 142 3.54 -16.66 -11.41
CA VAL A 142 3.92 -17.38 -10.20
C VAL A 142 4.74 -18.59 -10.58
N LEU A 143 5.84 -18.82 -9.85
CA LEU A 143 6.64 -20.05 -10.03
C LEU A 143 5.92 -21.23 -9.41
N GLY A 144 5.67 -22.26 -10.21
CA GLY A 144 5.18 -23.54 -9.75
C GLY A 144 6.26 -24.33 -8.97
N GLU A 145 5.86 -25.48 -8.44
CA GLU A 145 6.79 -26.37 -7.74
C GLU A 145 7.91 -26.89 -8.63
N ASP A 146 7.67 -26.97 -9.94
CA ASP A 146 8.66 -27.34 -10.97
C ASP A 146 9.59 -26.19 -11.35
N GLY A 147 9.44 -25.02 -10.71
CA GLY A 147 10.23 -23.82 -10.98
C GLY A 147 9.85 -23.08 -12.26
N LYS A 148 8.81 -23.51 -12.97
CA LYS A 148 8.36 -22.81 -14.19
C LYS A 148 7.37 -21.71 -13.86
N PRO A 149 7.40 -20.57 -14.59
CA PRO A 149 6.40 -19.54 -14.43
C PRO A 149 5.03 -20.01 -14.97
N SER A 150 3.98 -19.58 -14.28
CA SER A 150 2.60 -19.71 -14.77
C SER A 150 2.37 -18.84 -16.02
N GLU A 151 1.22 -19.04 -16.66
CA GLU A 151 0.67 -18.02 -17.55
C GLU A 151 0.50 -16.70 -16.82
N ALA A 152 0.46 -15.59 -17.58
CA ALA A 152 0.29 -14.26 -17.02
C ALA A 152 -1.09 -14.13 -16.35
N ILE A 153 -1.09 -13.72 -15.09
CA ILE A 153 -2.27 -13.33 -14.34
C ILE A 153 -2.36 -11.81 -14.43
N VAL A 154 -3.35 -11.32 -15.17
CA VAL A 154 -3.51 -9.87 -15.41
C VAL A 154 -4.77 -9.39 -14.72
N THR A 155 -4.66 -8.26 -14.01
CA THR A 155 -5.81 -7.62 -13.38
C THR A 155 -5.57 -6.12 -13.18
N ARG A 156 -6.63 -5.33 -13.34
CA ARG A 156 -6.63 -3.93 -12.89
C ARG A 156 -6.47 -3.92 -11.38
N HIS A 157 -5.53 -3.11 -10.87
CA HIS A 157 -5.20 -3.11 -9.45
C HIS A 157 -5.80 -1.91 -8.73
N TRP A 158 -5.52 -0.71 -9.17
CA TRP A 158 -6.05 0.53 -8.63
C TRP A 158 -5.84 1.67 -9.62
N ARG A 159 -6.42 2.82 -9.31
CA ARG A 159 -6.24 4.04 -10.09
C ARG A 159 -5.95 5.20 -9.13
N GLN A 160 -5.16 6.17 -9.60
CA GLN A 160 -4.96 7.43 -8.92
C GLN A 160 -5.16 8.59 -9.87
N ASP A 161 -5.98 9.54 -9.43
CA ASP A 161 -6.21 10.79 -10.12
C ASP A 161 -5.53 11.95 -9.41
N TRP A 162 -4.83 12.74 -10.18
CA TRP A 162 -4.15 13.94 -9.73
C TRP A 162 -4.82 15.17 -10.32
N ARG A 163 -5.25 16.12 -9.46
CA ARG A 163 -5.88 17.36 -9.92
C ARG A 163 -5.18 18.56 -9.30
N TYR A 164 -4.77 19.50 -10.18
CA TYR A 164 -4.18 20.77 -9.77
C TYR A 164 -5.25 21.76 -9.35
N GLU A 165 -5.10 22.32 -8.13
CA GLU A 165 -6.03 23.27 -7.54
C GLU A 165 -7.49 22.80 -7.65
N PRO A 166 -7.84 21.65 -7.08
CA PRO A 166 -9.17 21.06 -7.20
C PRO A 166 -10.22 21.93 -6.51
N HIS A 167 -11.45 21.91 -7.03
CA HIS A 167 -12.58 22.62 -6.40
C HIS A 167 -13.21 21.82 -5.26
N GLN A 168 -12.97 20.52 -5.20
CA GLN A 168 -13.57 19.62 -4.21
C GLN A 168 -12.69 18.38 -3.99
N LEU A 169 -12.88 17.73 -2.84
CA LEU A 169 -12.36 16.40 -2.54
C LEU A 169 -13.49 15.47 -2.14
N ILE A 170 -13.36 14.18 -2.49
CA ILE A 170 -14.22 13.11 -2.00
C ILE A 170 -13.52 12.49 -0.81
N GLU A 171 -13.99 12.78 0.40
CA GLU A 171 -13.37 12.37 1.65
C GLU A 171 -14.16 11.25 2.32
N TYR A 172 -13.45 10.27 2.87
CA TYR A 172 -14.05 9.21 3.68
C TYR A 172 -14.29 9.71 5.10
N GLU A 173 -15.48 9.51 5.64
CA GLU A 173 -15.85 9.95 6.99
C GLU A 173 -15.93 8.80 8.01
N GLY A 174 -15.72 7.57 7.57
CA GLY A 174 -15.99 6.37 8.36
C GLY A 174 -17.41 5.83 8.11
N GLY A 175 -17.68 4.59 8.58
CA GLY A 175 -19.00 3.97 8.44
C GLY A 175 -19.46 3.81 6.98
N GLU A 176 -18.53 3.59 6.05
CA GLU A 176 -18.80 3.41 4.62
C GLU A 176 -19.40 4.66 3.94
N ARG A 177 -19.14 5.84 4.51
CA ARG A 177 -19.62 7.13 4.01
C ARG A 177 -18.49 7.95 3.42
N TRP A 178 -18.76 8.56 2.27
CA TRP A 178 -17.92 9.55 1.61
C TRP A 178 -18.71 10.85 1.44
N HIS A 179 -18.02 11.95 1.64
CA HIS A 179 -18.56 13.30 1.52
C HIS A 179 -17.75 14.11 0.51
N LYS A 180 -18.44 14.87 -0.32
CA LYS A 180 -17.83 15.79 -1.26
C LYS A 180 -17.62 17.15 -0.59
N ARG A 181 -16.39 17.41 -0.14
CA ARG A 181 -16.02 18.66 0.51
C ARG A 181 -15.57 19.70 -0.51
N ALA A 182 -16.23 20.87 -0.53
CA ALA A 182 -15.83 22.00 -1.35
C ALA A 182 -14.52 22.63 -0.83
N LEU A 183 -13.67 23.10 -1.75
CA LEU A 183 -12.40 23.76 -1.46
C LEU A 183 -12.38 25.18 -2.02
N SER A 184 -11.88 26.12 -1.23
CA SER A 184 -11.68 27.50 -1.69
C SER A 184 -10.39 27.62 -2.51
N PRO A 185 -10.32 28.58 -3.46
CA PRO A 185 -9.10 28.83 -4.24
C PRO A 185 -7.87 29.14 -3.38
N LEU A 186 -8.05 29.73 -2.20
CA LEU A 186 -6.96 30.04 -1.29
C LEU A 186 -6.36 28.77 -0.66
N GLN A 187 -7.21 27.79 -0.31
CA GLN A 187 -6.77 26.52 0.27
C GLN A 187 -5.95 25.69 -0.72
N VAL A 188 -6.32 25.73 -2.01
CA VAL A 188 -5.73 24.82 -3.01
C VAL A 188 -4.59 25.43 -3.81
N ARG A 189 -4.30 26.71 -3.66
CA ARG A 189 -3.30 27.42 -4.47
C ARG A 189 -1.96 26.68 -4.52
N GLY A 190 -1.54 26.29 -5.72
CA GLY A 190 -0.29 25.56 -5.97
C GLY A 190 -0.27 24.17 -5.36
N GLN A 191 -1.42 23.53 -5.19
CA GLN A 191 -1.52 22.18 -4.64
C GLN A 191 -2.13 21.21 -5.64
N TRP A 192 -1.75 19.96 -5.53
CA TRP A 192 -2.35 18.85 -6.22
C TRP A 192 -3.10 17.98 -5.22
N SER A 193 -4.31 17.54 -5.59
CA SER A 193 -4.93 16.41 -4.90
C SER A 193 -4.51 15.10 -5.53
N GLN A 194 -4.41 14.05 -4.70
CA GLN A 194 -4.44 12.67 -5.14
C GLN A 194 -5.73 12.05 -4.65
N THR A 195 -6.53 11.50 -5.56
CA THR A 195 -7.66 10.63 -5.22
C THR A 195 -7.29 9.20 -5.60
N VAL A 196 -7.39 8.29 -4.65
CA VAL A 196 -7.15 6.87 -4.87
C VAL A 196 -8.49 6.15 -5.00
N TYR A 197 -8.59 5.33 -6.04
CA TYR A 197 -9.76 4.51 -6.34
C TYR A 197 -9.41 3.03 -6.20
N GLN A 198 -10.39 2.26 -5.78
CA GLN A 198 -10.27 0.81 -5.67
C GLN A 198 -10.29 0.15 -7.05
N VAL A 199 -10.23 -1.16 -7.09
CA VAL A 199 -10.24 -1.96 -8.33
C VAL A 199 -11.51 -1.80 -9.16
N ASP A 200 -12.62 -1.43 -8.53
CA ASP A 200 -13.95 -1.17 -9.12
C ASP A 200 -14.22 0.31 -9.39
N ASP A 201 -13.17 1.14 -9.30
CA ASP A 201 -13.25 2.60 -9.38
C ASP A 201 -14.09 3.28 -8.30
N SER A 202 -14.55 2.59 -7.26
CA SER A 202 -15.11 3.27 -6.10
C SER A 202 -14.03 4.10 -5.40
N PRO A 203 -14.37 5.30 -4.88
CA PRO A 203 -13.39 6.12 -4.19
C PRO A 203 -12.91 5.42 -2.92
N ARG A 204 -11.63 5.54 -2.64
CA ARG A 204 -11.06 5.04 -1.40
C ARG A 204 -10.74 6.18 -0.44
N TYR A 205 -9.94 7.14 -0.87
CA TYR A 205 -9.60 8.34 -0.13
C TYR A 205 -9.03 9.40 -1.07
N ALA A 206 -9.03 10.64 -0.61
CA ALA A 206 -8.38 11.75 -1.30
C ALA A 206 -7.50 12.54 -0.33
N GLY A 207 -6.38 13.04 -0.83
CA GLY A 207 -5.47 13.91 -0.09
C GLY A 207 -5.10 15.14 -0.91
N LEU A 208 -4.90 16.27 -0.25
CA LEU A 208 -4.40 17.52 -0.84
C LEU A 208 -2.99 17.77 -0.34
N GLY A 209 -2.07 18.14 -1.24
CA GLY A 209 -0.68 18.36 -0.88
C GLY A 209 0.10 19.14 -1.93
N ARG A 210 1.39 19.34 -1.66
CA ARG A 210 2.31 20.06 -2.55
C ARG A 210 3.44 19.17 -2.99
N TRP A 211 3.87 19.36 -4.22
CA TRP A 211 5.15 18.88 -4.68
C TRP A 211 6.27 19.80 -4.20
N GLU A 212 7.35 19.18 -3.78
CA GLU A 212 8.61 19.83 -3.45
C GLU A 212 9.71 19.20 -4.30
N HIS A 213 10.53 20.04 -4.94
CA HIS A 213 11.59 19.59 -5.83
C HIS A 213 12.93 20.05 -5.29
N THR A 214 13.81 19.09 -5.06
CA THR A 214 15.20 19.33 -4.67
C THR A 214 16.14 18.89 -5.78
N GLY A 215 17.45 19.09 -5.58
CA GLY A 215 18.45 18.68 -6.57
C GLY A 215 18.56 17.16 -6.82
N SER A 216 17.94 16.32 -5.99
CA SER A 216 18.10 14.86 -6.05
C SER A 216 16.79 14.07 -6.02
N PHE A 217 15.66 14.70 -5.66
CA PHE A 217 14.34 14.05 -5.65
C PHE A 217 13.21 15.04 -5.78
N SER A 218 12.06 14.55 -6.19
CA SER A 218 10.78 15.26 -6.17
C SER A 218 9.83 14.50 -5.24
N THR A 219 9.18 15.20 -4.33
CA THR A 219 8.28 14.59 -3.35
C THR A 219 6.99 15.37 -3.22
N TRP A 220 5.89 14.64 -3.06
CA TRP A 220 4.58 15.17 -2.70
C TRP A 220 4.15 14.60 -1.36
N VAL A 221 3.58 15.46 -0.50
CA VAL A 221 3.09 15.05 0.81
C VAL A 221 1.67 15.54 1.00
N SER A 222 0.75 14.63 1.36
CA SER A 222 -0.63 14.98 1.66
C SER A 222 -0.78 15.55 3.07
N GLY A 223 -1.85 16.31 3.29
CA GLY A 223 -2.47 16.41 4.61
C GLY A 223 -2.96 15.06 5.11
N GLU A 224 -3.41 15.01 6.37
CA GLU A 224 -4.05 13.83 6.94
C GLU A 224 -5.38 13.54 6.24
N THR A 225 -5.63 12.28 5.92
CA THR A 225 -6.86 11.80 5.31
C THR A 225 -7.41 10.60 6.06
N ALA A 226 -8.73 10.52 6.20
CA ALA A 226 -9.40 9.30 6.63
C ALA A 226 -9.55 8.33 5.45
N ARG A 227 -9.42 7.03 5.73
CA ARG A 227 -9.57 5.97 4.73
C ARG A 227 -10.13 4.70 5.32
N PRO A 228 -10.91 3.90 4.56
CA PRO A 228 -11.43 2.62 5.01
C PRO A 228 -10.30 1.62 5.25
N LEU A 229 -10.60 0.55 6.02
CA LEU A 229 -9.66 -0.54 6.23
C LEU A 229 -9.19 -1.11 4.89
N PRO A 230 -7.87 -1.35 4.74
CA PRO A 230 -7.37 -2.03 3.56
C PRO A 230 -7.74 -3.51 3.58
N ARG A 231 -7.86 -4.14 2.40
CA ARG A 231 -8.19 -5.57 2.27
C ARG A 231 -7.29 -6.47 3.11
N ARG A 232 -6.01 -6.14 3.27
CA ARG A 232 -5.06 -6.90 4.08
C ARG A 232 -5.42 -6.97 5.57
N GLU A 233 -6.31 -6.10 6.03
CA GLU A 233 -6.64 -5.91 7.45
C GLU A 233 -8.07 -6.30 7.81
N TRP A 234 -9.06 -5.97 7.00
CA TRP A 234 -10.45 -6.12 7.41
C TRP A 234 -10.88 -7.56 7.67
N SER A 235 -10.25 -8.56 7.04
CA SER A 235 -10.51 -9.98 7.28
C SER A 235 -9.83 -10.52 8.53
N VAL A 236 -8.84 -9.80 9.10
CA VAL A 236 -8.00 -10.27 10.21
C VAL A 236 -8.00 -9.35 11.43
N ARG A 237 -8.52 -8.13 11.29
CA ARG A 237 -8.57 -7.12 12.36
C ARG A 237 -10.00 -6.63 12.54
N GLN A 238 -10.42 -6.51 13.82
CA GLN A 238 -11.74 -6.00 14.18
C GLN A 238 -11.69 -4.93 15.28
N ASP A 239 -10.50 -4.59 15.72
CA ASP A 239 -10.24 -3.66 16.81
C ASP A 239 -10.16 -2.20 16.36
N TYR A 240 -10.17 -1.93 15.05
CA TYR A 240 -10.23 -0.59 14.50
C TYR A 240 -11.15 -0.51 13.27
N ARG A 241 -11.55 0.70 12.86
CA ARG A 241 -12.57 0.91 11.82
C ARG A 241 -12.12 1.80 10.67
N LEU A 242 -11.10 2.61 10.87
CA LEU A 242 -10.55 3.49 9.86
C LEU A 242 -9.07 3.75 10.10
N LEU A 243 -8.39 4.20 9.06
CA LEU A 243 -7.05 4.74 9.14
C LEU A 243 -7.10 6.26 8.98
N LEU A 244 -6.37 6.98 9.83
CA LEU A 244 -6.03 8.38 9.62
C LEU A 244 -4.58 8.43 9.19
N GLY A 245 -4.29 8.93 8.01
CA GLY A 245 -2.94 8.83 7.49
C GLY A 245 -2.53 9.93 6.52
N THR A 246 -1.22 10.09 6.41
CA THR A 246 -0.58 10.92 5.40
C THR A 246 0.11 10.05 4.35
N ASN A 247 0.09 10.49 3.11
CA ASN A 247 0.84 9.87 2.02
C ASN A 247 2.01 10.73 1.61
N ARG A 248 3.10 10.09 1.24
CA ARG A 248 4.21 10.73 0.55
C ARG A 248 4.52 9.95 -0.73
N HIS A 249 4.63 10.64 -1.85
CA HIS A 249 5.15 10.08 -3.09
C HIS A 249 6.50 10.71 -3.37
N THR A 250 7.51 9.87 -3.63
CA THR A 250 8.87 10.35 -3.90
C THR A 250 9.39 9.73 -5.17
N ILE A 251 9.74 10.56 -6.15
CA ILE A 251 10.35 10.13 -7.41
C ILE A 251 11.86 10.04 -7.21
N VAL A 252 12.40 8.88 -7.55
CA VAL A 252 13.84 8.56 -7.44
C VAL A 252 14.39 8.06 -8.78
N PRO A 253 15.71 8.00 -8.98
CA PRO A 253 16.30 7.62 -10.27
C PRO A 253 15.76 6.32 -10.88
N GLY A 254 15.60 5.29 -10.05
CA GLY A 254 15.17 3.95 -10.46
C GLY A 254 13.68 3.66 -10.35
N GLY A 255 12.83 4.67 -10.07
CA GLY A 255 11.38 4.49 -9.90
C GLY A 255 10.77 5.48 -8.92
N TRP A 256 9.91 5.01 -8.04
CA TRP A 256 9.25 5.87 -7.04
C TRP A 256 8.82 5.08 -5.80
N LEU A 257 8.54 5.82 -4.73
CA LEU A 257 8.06 5.26 -3.47
C LEU A 257 6.73 5.93 -3.09
N GLN A 258 5.83 5.13 -2.52
CA GLN A 258 4.71 5.63 -1.74
C GLN A 258 4.93 5.24 -0.29
N GLU A 259 4.94 6.23 0.59
CA GLU A 259 5.03 6.04 2.03
C GLU A 259 3.68 6.40 2.65
N GLU A 260 3.25 5.62 3.62
CA GLU A 260 2.04 5.86 4.40
C GLU A 260 2.39 5.91 5.89
N ASN A 261 1.95 6.95 6.58
CA ASN A 261 2.02 7.03 8.04
C ASN A 261 0.60 7.05 8.58
N ASN A 262 0.15 5.92 9.10
CA ASN A 262 -1.23 5.65 9.43
C ASN A 262 -1.43 5.51 10.94
N LEU A 263 -2.47 6.15 11.47
CA LEU A 263 -3.05 5.84 12.77
C LEU A 263 -4.27 4.92 12.57
N LYS A 264 -4.25 3.75 13.18
CA LYS A 264 -5.39 2.83 13.23
C LYS A 264 -6.36 3.34 14.30
N ALA A 265 -7.57 3.71 13.88
CA ALA A 265 -8.55 4.36 14.74
C ALA A 265 -9.81 3.51 14.90
N THR A 266 -10.37 3.54 16.11
CA THR A 266 -11.71 3.02 16.43
C THR A 266 -12.78 3.97 15.88
N ALA A 267 -14.03 3.75 16.22
CA ALA A 267 -15.10 4.66 15.80
C ALA A 267 -14.85 6.11 16.30
N PRO A 268 -15.26 7.12 15.53
CA PRO A 268 -15.23 8.52 15.97
C PRO A 268 -15.93 8.70 17.33
N GLY A 269 -15.35 9.52 18.20
CA GLY A 269 -15.90 9.80 19.54
C GLY A 269 -15.52 8.79 20.63
N SER A 270 -14.70 7.79 20.33
CA SER A 270 -14.15 6.89 21.35
C SER A 270 -13.21 7.63 22.31
N LEU A 271 -13.22 7.22 23.60
CA LEU A 271 -12.29 7.75 24.61
C LEU A 271 -10.84 7.36 24.34
N LEU A 272 -10.61 6.20 23.68
CA LEU A 272 -9.31 5.73 23.23
C LEU A 272 -9.37 5.51 21.72
N PRO A 273 -9.29 6.59 20.93
CA PRO A 273 -9.58 6.53 19.50
C PRO A 273 -8.53 5.75 18.70
N TYR A 274 -7.29 5.62 19.21
CA TYR A 274 -6.19 5.02 18.45
C TYR A 274 -5.74 3.71 19.06
N VAL A 275 -5.50 2.70 18.22
CA VAL A 275 -5.02 1.38 18.64
C VAL A 275 -3.55 1.17 18.30
N ALA A 276 -3.09 1.69 17.17
CA ALA A 276 -1.70 1.53 16.73
C ALA A 276 -1.30 2.61 15.71
N ARG A 277 0.02 2.79 15.56
CA ARG A 277 0.61 3.48 14.42
C ARG A 277 1.23 2.45 13.47
N GLU A 278 0.90 2.55 12.21
CA GLU A 278 1.43 1.73 11.13
C GLU A 278 2.24 2.59 10.16
N TYR A 279 3.37 2.08 9.73
CA TYR A 279 4.13 2.64 8.63
C TYR A 279 4.08 1.70 7.43
N GLY A 280 3.76 2.25 6.27
CA GLY A 280 3.67 1.51 5.02
C GLY A 280 4.63 2.06 3.98
N VAL A 281 5.22 1.19 3.18
CA VAL A 281 6.03 1.56 2.02
C VAL A 281 5.63 0.68 0.85
N ALA A 282 5.21 1.29 -0.25
CA ALA A 282 5.16 0.66 -1.55
C ALA A 282 6.34 1.16 -2.38
N ARG A 283 7.23 0.23 -2.74
CA ARG A 283 8.44 0.55 -3.51
C ARG A 283 8.27 0.06 -4.93
N TYR A 284 8.25 0.99 -5.86
CA TYR A 284 8.15 0.78 -7.30
C TYR A 284 9.54 0.86 -7.91
N GLU A 285 10.15 -0.30 -8.16
CA GLU A 285 11.48 -0.42 -8.76
C GLU A 285 11.32 -0.76 -10.24
N ARG A 286 11.86 0.10 -11.11
CA ARG A 286 11.69 -0.04 -12.57
C ARG A 286 12.32 -1.34 -13.06
N ILE A 287 11.60 -2.04 -13.94
CA ILE A 287 12.06 -3.25 -14.64
C ILE A 287 12.65 -2.83 -15.97
N LYS A 288 13.83 -3.39 -16.31
CA LYS A 288 14.53 -3.09 -17.54
C LYS A 288 13.97 -3.88 -18.75
N ASP A 289 13.82 -5.18 -18.59
CA ASP A 289 13.51 -6.11 -19.70
C ASP A 289 12.29 -6.97 -19.30
N GLY A 290 11.14 -6.35 -19.02
CA GLY A 290 9.90 -7.04 -18.64
C GLY A 290 8.98 -7.23 -19.84
N ASP A 291 8.40 -8.43 -19.98
CA ASP A 291 7.28 -8.67 -20.88
C ASP A 291 5.98 -8.31 -20.19
N PHE A 292 5.35 -7.24 -20.64
CA PHE A 292 4.04 -6.75 -20.18
C PHE A 292 3.00 -6.73 -21.31
N ALA A 293 3.19 -7.57 -22.33
CA ALA A 293 2.29 -7.63 -23.46
C ALA A 293 0.86 -8.08 -23.08
N ALA A 294 0.72 -8.87 -22.03
CA ALA A 294 -0.60 -9.29 -21.55
C ALA A 294 -1.31 -8.12 -20.85
N ALA A 295 -0.60 -7.31 -20.04
CA ALA A 295 -1.15 -6.11 -19.44
C ALA A 295 -1.55 -5.08 -20.51
N ASP A 296 -0.71 -4.91 -21.56
CA ASP A 296 -1.04 -4.01 -22.67
C ASP A 296 -2.32 -4.43 -23.38
N ARG A 297 -2.46 -5.71 -23.71
CA ARG A 297 -3.70 -6.22 -24.33
C ARG A 297 -4.92 -6.02 -23.44
N TYR A 298 -4.79 -6.31 -22.15
CA TYR A 298 -5.88 -6.11 -21.19
C TYR A 298 -6.27 -4.63 -21.13
N TYR A 299 -5.29 -3.74 -20.94
CA TYR A 299 -5.54 -2.31 -20.86
C TYR A 299 -6.23 -1.78 -22.12
N GLU A 300 -5.69 -2.08 -23.31
CA GLU A 300 -6.26 -1.59 -24.55
C GLU A 300 -7.66 -2.15 -24.83
N SER A 301 -7.92 -3.42 -24.53
CA SER A 301 -9.24 -4.03 -24.76
C SER A 301 -10.30 -3.57 -23.77
N THR A 302 -9.92 -3.16 -22.54
CA THR A 302 -10.88 -2.82 -21.48
C THR A 302 -10.95 -1.33 -21.16
N ARG A 303 -9.99 -0.49 -21.62
CA ARG A 303 -9.92 0.93 -21.24
C ARG A 303 -11.22 1.70 -21.49
N ARG A 304 -11.91 1.41 -22.59
CA ARG A 304 -13.16 2.07 -22.90
C ARG A 304 -14.30 1.65 -21.98
N PHE A 305 -14.34 0.39 -21.58
CA PHE A 305 -15.28 -0.10 -20.57
C PHE A 305 -15.04 0.61 -19.23
N TRP A 306 -13.78 0.68 -18.78
CA TRP A 306 -13.43 1.37 -17.54
C TRP A 306 -13.68 2.89 -17.60
N SER A 307 -13.56 3.52 -18.76
CA SER A 307 -13.98 4.93 -18.95
C SER A 307 -15.48 5.10 -18.68
N GLU A 308 -16.34 4.13 -19.06
CA GLU A 308 -17.77 4.17 -18.75
C GLU A 308 -18.06 3.95 -17.25
N VAL A 309 -17.24 3.13 -16.56
CA VAL A 309 -17.33 2.99 -15.11
C VAL A 309 -16.99 4.32 -14.43
N MET A 310 -15.89 4.97 -14.83
CA MET A 310 -15.51 6.30 -14.33
C MET A 310 -16.60 7.34 -14.57
N ALA A 311 -17.14 7.41 -15.79
CA ALA A 311 -18.22 8.33 -16.13
C ALA A 311 -19.48 8.08 -15.30
N SER A 312 -19.77 6.83 -14.97
CA SER A 312 -20.88 6.47 -14.07
C SER A 312 -20.66 6.97 -12.65
N TRP A 313 -19.44 6.86 -12.11
CA TRP A 313 -19.08 7.47 -10.84
C TRP A 313 -19.14 9.00 -10.85
N GLU A 314 -18.73 9.64 -11.95
CA GLU A 314 -18.86 11.10 -12.11
C GLU A 314 -20.33 11.54 -12.07
N LEU A 315 -21.25 10.78 -12.66
CA LEU A 315 -22.69 11.05 -12.57
C LEU A 315 -23.21 10.92 -11.12
N VAL A 316 -22.79 9.89 -10.39
CA VAL A 316 -23.14 9.76 -8.97
C VAL A 316 -22.68 10.99 -8.18
N TRP A 317 -21.41 11.37 -8.33
CA TRP A 317 -20.85 12.55 -7.64
C TRP A 317 -21.37 13.87 -8.18
N GLY A 318 -21.89 13.92 -9.40
CA GLY A 318 -22.59 15.09 -9.96
C GLY A 318 -23.92 15.34 -9.27
N ASN A 319 -24.59 14.28 -8.83
CA ASN A 319 -25.94 14.34 -8.25
C ASN A 319 -25.95 14.31 -6.70
N HIS A 320 -24.88 13.86 -6.07
CA HIS A 320 -24.83 13.66 -4.61
C HIS A 320 -23.58 14.31 -4.00
N ASP A 321 -23.74 14.92 -2.84
CA ASP A 321 -22.63 15.41 -2.02
C ASP A 321 -22.21 14.36 -0.99
N ASP A 322 -23.12 13.48 -0.60
CA ASP A 322 -22.90 12.36 0.34
C ASP A 322 -23.26 11.04 -0.32
N VAL A 323 -22.37 10.06 -0.22
CA VAL A 323 -22.59 8.71 -0.73
C VAL A 323 -22.23 7.70 0.34
N GLN A 324 -23.15 6.79 0.62
CA GLN A 324 -22.88 5.63 1.45
C GLN A 324 -22.77 4.41 0.57
N LEU A 325 -21.61 3.76 0.60
CA LEU A 325 -21.34 2.56 -0.18
C LEU A 325 -21.48 1.33 0.71
N GLN A 326 -22.23 0.36 0.23
CA GLN A 326 -22.17 -0.98 0.80
C GLN A 326 -20.90 -1.65 0.26
N VAL A 327 -19.77 -1.38 0.90
CA VAL A 327 -18.51 -2.04 0.54
C VAL A 327 -18.67 -3.51 0.89
N ALA A 328 -18.90 -4.33 -0.11
CA ALA A 328 -18.97 -5.76 0.09
C ALA A 328 -17.64 -6.23 0.68
N VAL A 329 -17.74 -6.66 1.92
CA VAL A 329 -16.62 -7.16 2.74
C VAL A 329 -16.07 -8.46 2.14
N ASP A 330 -16.86 -9.18 1.38
CA ASP A 330 -16.45 -10.31 0.57
C ASP A 330 -16.24 -9.87 -0.89
N GLN A 331 -15.33 -10.50 -1.58
CA GLN A 331 -14.96 -10.20 -2.97
C GLN A 331 -16.09 -10.53 -3.98
N SER A 332 -17.31 -10.76 -3.54
CA SER A 332 -18.47 -11.15 -4.32
C SER A 332 -19.37 -9.99 -4.77
N GLY A 333 -19.01 -8.73 -4.45
CA GLY A 333 -19.79 -7.54 -4.80
C GLY A 333 -19.61 -7.05 -6.24
N ALA A 334 -19.95 -5.77 -6.45
CA ALA A 334 -19.84 -5.07 -7.75
C ALA A 334 -18.48 -5.23 -8.43
N TYR A 335 -17.43 -5.42 -7.67
CA TYR A 335 -16.09 -5.70 -8.14
C TYR A 335 -16.02 -6.94 -9.06
N ALA A 336 -16.48 -8.10 -8.61
CA ALA A 336 -16.45 -9.33 -9.43
C ALA A 336 -17.31 -9.17 -10.69
N THR A 337 -18.48 -8.55 -10.54
CA THR A 337 -19.40 -8.26 -11.65
C THR A 337 -18.75 -7.34 -12.68
N LEU A 338 -18.09 -6.25 -12.25
CA LEU A 338 -17.45 -5.32 -13.19
C LEU A 338 -16.29 -5.97 -13.94
N PHE A 339 -15.51 -6.86 -13.29
CA PHE A 339 -14.45 -7.60 -13.98
C PHE A 339 -15.00 -8.58 -15.01
N GLU A 340 -16.05 -9.34 -14.68
CA GLU A 340 -16.73 -10.22 -15.63
C GLU A 340 -17.28 -9.42 -16.84
N LEU A 341 -17.90 -8.27 -16.58
CA LEU A 341 -18.39 -7.40 -17.64
C LEU A 341 -17.27 -6.85 -18.51
N ALA A 342 -16.12 -6.48 -17.91
CA ALA A 342 -14.94 -6.02 -18.63
C ALA A 342 -14.39 -7.12 -19.55
N ASP A 343 -14.31 -8.35 -19.07
CA ASP A 343 -13.85 -9.51 -19.85
C ASP A 343 -14.78 -9.80 -21.02
N ARG A 344 -16.09 -9.79 -20.80
CA ARG A 344 -17.10 -9.95 -21.87
C ARG A 344 -17.05 -8.82 -22.89
N TYR A 345 -16.82 -7.58 -22.43
CA TYR A 345 -16.62 -6.45 -23.31
C TYR A 345 -15.37 -6.62 -24.18
N ALA A 346 -14.24 -7.01 -23.57
CA ALA A 346 -13.00 -7.28 -24.28
C ALA A 346 -13.10 -8.42 -25.30
N ALA A 347 -13.92 -9.44 -24.99
CA ALA A 347 -14.24 -10.55 -25.91
C ALA A 347 -15.20 -10.15 -27.05
N GLY A 348 -15.77 -8.94 -27.03
CA GLY A 348 -16.77 -8.49 -28.01
C GLY A 348 -18.17 -9.06 -27.78
N GLU A 349 -18.41 -9.71 -26.65
CA GLU A 349 -19.69 -10.33 -26.28
C GLU A 349 -20.69 -9.33 -25.67
N LEU A 350 -20.21 -8.16 -25.25
CA LEU A 350 -21.00 -7.14 -24.59
C LEU A 350 -20.86 -5.81 -25.34
N PRO A 351 -21.86 -5.38 -26.13
CA PRO A 351 -21.84 -4.07 -26.79
C PRO A 351 -21.81 -2.91 -25.79
N LEU A 352 -21.19 -1.79 -26.15
CA LEU A 352 -20.99 -0.65 -25.25
C LEU A 352 -22.29 -0.10 -24.63
N GLY A 353 -23.39 -0.11 -25.39
CA GLY A 353 -24.72 0.32 -24.90
C GLY A 353 -25.22 -0.55 -23.75
N ASP A 354 -25.09 -1.87 -23.91
CA ASP A 354 -25.48 -2.84 -22.89
C ASP A 354 -24.52 -2.82 -21.69
N ALA A 355 -23.22 -2.61 -21.95
CA ALA A 355 -22.21 -2.42 -20.92
C ALA A 355 -22.55 -1.26 -19.97
N ARG A 356 -22.98 -0.10 -20.50
CA ARG A 356 -23.43 1.05 -19.70
C ARG A 356 -24.58 0.72 -18.76
N LEU A 357 -25.56 -0.04 -19.22
CA LEU A 357 -26.70 -0.45 -18.40
C LEU A 357 -26.24 -1.44 -17.31
N ALA A 358 -25.41 -2.41 -17.67
CA ALA A 358 -24.89 -3.39 -16.74
C ALA A 358 -23.97 -2.76 -15.68
N ILE A 359 -23.12 -1.80 -16.06
CA ILE A 359 -22.27 -1.01 -15.14
C ILE A 359 -23.15 -0.28 -14.12
N ARG A 360 -24.20 0.42 -14.56
CA ARG A 360 -25.10 1.13 -13.64
C ARG A 360 -25.76 0.16 -12.66
N ALA A 361 -26.28 -0.95 -13.13
CA ALA A 361 -26.89 -1.98 -12.27
C ALA A 361 -25.87 -2.54 -11.24
N ALA A 362 -24.62 -2.77 -11.65
CA ALA A 362 -23.56 -3.18 -10.75
C ALA A 362 -23.24 -2.14 -9.67
N LEU A 363 -23.18 -0.84 -10.04
CA LEU A 363 -22.95 0.24 -9.07
C LEU A 363 -24.16 0.46 -8.15
N GLU A 364 -25.39 0.32 -8.65
CA GLU A 364 -26.60 0.39 -7.82
C GLU A 364 -26.62 -0.71 -6.74
N SER A 365 -26.01 -1.87 -7.00
CA SER A 365 -25.84 -2.91 -5.99
C SER A 365 -24.94 -2.51 -4.82
N LEU A 366 -24.10 -1.49 -4.99
CA LEU A 366 -23.32 -0.86 -3.91
C LEU A 366 -24.13 0.15 -3.08
N GLY A 367 -25.41 0.34 -3.37
CA GLY A 367 -26.27 1.29 -2.68
C GLY A 367 -26.26 2.70 -3.25
N VAL A 368 -25.58 2.95 -4.39
CA VAL A 368 -25.59 4.27 -5.03
C VAL A 368 -26.85 4.49 -5.85
N SER A 369 -27.24 5.76 -6.03
CA SER A 369 -28.34 6.16 -6.90
C SER A 369 -27.83 7.07 -8.02
N PHE A 370 -28.41 6.93 -9.20
CA PHE A 370 -28.15 7.79 -10.36
C PHE A 370 -29.20 8.89 -10.55
N ARG A 371 -30.17 9.00 -9.58
CA ARG A 371 -31.27 9.97 -9.62
C ARG A 371 -31.04 11.11 -8.66
#